data_f0274b0c223c203be0ffddd4a69fa875
#
_entry.id   f0274b0c223c203be0ffddd4a69fa875
#
_cell.length_a   1.000
_cell.length_b   1.000
_cell.length_c   1.000
_cell.angle_alpha   90.00
_cell.angle_beta   90.00
_cell.angle_gamma   90.00
#
_symmetry.space_group_name_H-M   'P 1'
#
loop_
_entity.id
_entity.type
_entity.pdbx_description
1 polymer ?
#
loop_
_entity_poly.entity_id
_entity_poly.type
_entity_poly.pdbx_seq_one_letter_code
_entity_poly.pdbx_strand_id
1 'polypeptide(L)'
;MALTSWFMRIDRYCSVHAVRSQDTVTVNGADSSNSCGIASILMVNFKQKKHLMAAGLSAGAAISSSGVPGGTYIGGQLSKLAVEQAVKEEPEIYKIYTDVTGSIYNGSAYSDATNFPEVLRRLSLGTWSCDWVGPGGFFAAAKASTDKGIPVIGHVAWSGGGAHFVVIDEAHSSTISVCDPWDAELRIVPAAAGATINYDPNAWVWSFSLGGNRHQYGSPSPGSFSGWIVRKTA
;
A
#
# COMPACT_ATOMS: atom_id res chain seq x y z
N MET A 1 10.72 15.49 6.74
CA MET A 1 10.00 14.44 5.96
C MET A 1 8.57 14.93 5.78
N ALA A 2 8.19 15.29 4.57
CA ALA A 2 6.84 15.78 4.30
C ALA A 2 5.96 14.57 3.99
N LEU A 3 4.96 14.29 4.83
CA LEU A 3 3.94 13.24 4.57
C LEU A 3 2.91 13.72 3.54
N THR A 4 3.32 14.53 2.56
CA THR A 4 2.41 15.20 1.60
C THR A 4 1.70 14.24 0.66
N SER A 5 2.14 12.99 0.62
CA SER A 5 1.63 11.95 -0.30
C SER A 5 0.88 10.84 0.41
N TRP A 6 0.79 10.93 1.74
CA TRP A 6 0.03 10.00 2.55
C TRP A 6 -1.28 10.63 2.99
N PHE A 7 -2.36 9.89 2.85
CA PHE A 7 -3.71 10.31 3.18
C PHE A 7 -4.32 9.31 4.15
N MET A 8 -4.92 9.83 5.21
CA MET A 8 -5.68 8.99 6.14
C MET A 8 -7.14 8.97 5.70
N ARG A 9 -7.70 7.79 5.58
CA ARG A 9 -9.10 7.55 5.21
C ARG A 9 -9.78 6.73 6.29
N ILE A 10 -11.03 7.05 6.57
CA ILE A 10 -11.85 6.31 7.53
C ILE A 10 -13.02 5.72 6.74
N ASP A 11 -13.19 4.42 6.80
CA ASP A 11 -14.28 3.73 6.13
C ASP A 11 -15.58 3.74 6.97
N ARG A 12 -16.64 3.20 6.40
CA ARG A 12 -17.94 3.09 7.07
C ARG A 12 -17.95 2.13 8.27
N TYR A 13 -16.91 1.34 8.44
CA TYR A 13 -16.72 0.44 9.59
C TYR A 13 -15.84 1.07 10.67
N CYS A 14 -15.53 2.37 10.55
CA CYS A 14 -14.65 3.13 11.43
C CYS A 14 -13.19 2.62 11.44
N SER A 15 -12.77 1.86 10.44
CA SER A 15 -11.37 1.49 10.26
C SER A 15 -10.59 2.64 9.62
N VAL A 16 -9.35 2.83 10.09
CA VAL A 16 -8.44 3.87 9.59
C VAL A 16 -7.44 3.25 8.63
N HIS A 17 -7.39 3.78 7.43
CA HIS A 17 -6.53 3.34 6.33
C HIS A 17 -5.54 4.43 5.95
N ALA A 18 -4.28 4.07 5.78
CA ALA A 18 -3.26 4.95 5.23
C ALA A 18 -3.12 4.65 3.73
N VAL A 19 -3.44 5.63 2.91
CA VAL A 19 -3.38 5.51 1.45
C VAL A 19 -2.29 6.41 0.90
N ARG A 20 -1.50 5.90 -0.02
CA ARG A 20 -0.41 6.61 -0.69
C ARG A 20 -0.80 6.96 -2.12
N SER A 21 -0.64 8.22 -2.53
CA SER A 21 -0.76 8.62 -3.93
C SER A 21 0.48 8.19 -4.73
N GLN A 22 0.28 7.68 -5.93
CA GLN A 22 1.38 7.27 -6.81
C GLN A 22 2.14 8.43 -7.46
N ASP A 23 1.58 9.64 -7.46
CA ASP A 23 2.03 10.73 -8.32
C ASP A 23 2.80 11.83 -7.61
N THR A 24 3.56 11.49 -6.61
CA THR A 24 4.18 12.48 -5.75
C THR A 24 5.70 12.59 -5.93
N VAL A 25 6.29 11.75 -6.76
CA VAL A 25 7.76 11.69 -6.89
C VAL A 25 8.19 11.54 -8.34
N THR A 26 9.08 12.42 -8.78
CA THR A 26 9.85 12.21 -10.01
C THR A 26 11.05 11.31 -9.69
N VAL A 27 11.14 10.17 -10.34
CA VAL A 27 12.25 9.23 -10.18
C VAL A 27 13.12 9.30 -11.41
N ASN A 28 14.40 9.63 -11.24
CA ASN A 28 15.38 9.77 -12.32
C ASN A 28 14.91 10.69 -13.47
N GLY A 29 14.17 11.75 -13.15
CA GLY A 29 13.64 12.70 -14.13
C GLY A 29 12.41 12.22 -14.92
N ALA A 30 11.87 11.04 -14.60
CA ALA A 30 10.67 10.50 -15.22
C ALA A 30 9.45 10.68 -14.31
N ASP A 31 8.28 10.82 -14.94
CA ASP A 31 6.99 10.87 -14.26
C ASP A 31 6.70 9.53 -13.57
N SER A 32 6.19 9.58 -12.34
CA SER A 32 5.82 8.41 -11.56
C SER A 32 4.41 7.88 -11.86
N SER A 33 3.81 8.28 -12.99
CA SER A 33 2.43 7.92 -13.39
C SER A 33 2.15 6.40 -13.42
N ASN A 34 3.20 5.57 -13.53
CA ASN A 34 3.12 4.10 -13.52
C ASN A 34 3.60 3.48 -12.20
N SER A 35 3.66 4.24 -11.12
CA SER A 35 4.19 3.78 -9.81
C SER A 35 3.15 3.10 -8.91
N CYS A 36 1.98 2.74 -9.42
CA CYS A 36 0.92 2.11 -8.62
C CYS A 36 1.40 0.87 -7.84
N GLY A 37 2.25 0.04 -8.44
CA GLY A 37 2.83 -1.11 -7.77
C GLY A 37 3.78 -0.71 -6.63
N ILE A 38 4.60 0.31 -6.83
CA ILE A 38 5.54 0.83 -5.82
C ILE A 38 4.78 1.48 -4.66
N ALA A 39 3.77 2.31 -4.96
CA ALA A 39 2.89 2.90 -3.96
C ALA A 39 2.13 1.82 -3.17
N SER A 40 1.70 0.74 -3.82
CA SER A 40 1.08 -0.40 -3.15
C SER A 40 2.05 -1.10 -2.19
N ILE A 41 3.31 -1.29 -2.57
CA ILE A 41 4.34 -1.85 -1.67
C ILE A 41 4.56 -0.93 -0.46
N LEU A 42 4.59 0.38 -0.64
CA LEU A 42 4.69 1.35 0.45
C LEU A 42 3.53 1.21 1.45
N MET A 43 2.30 1.11 0.95
CA MET A 43 1.11 0.93 1.80
C MET A 43 1.17 -0.37 2.60
N VAL A 44 1.60 -1.48 1.97
CA VAL A 44 1.81 -2.76 2.65
C VAL A 44 2.90 -2.65 3.71
N ASN A 45 4.04 -2.00 3.41
CA ASN A 45 5.11 -1.78 4.38
C ASN A 45 4.62 -0.99 5.60
N PHE A 46 3.91 0.11 5.37
CA PHE A 46 3.35 0.92 6.45
C PHE A 46 2.38 0.12 7.30
N LYS A 47 1.40 -0.57 6.70
CA LYS A 47 0.41 -1.37 7.43
C LYS A 47 1.06 -2.45 8.31
N GLN A 48 2.09 -3.12 7.79
CA GLN A 48 2.81 -4.16 8.54
C GLN A 48 3.70 -3.59 9.66
N LYS A 49 4.22 -2.37 9.51
CA LYS A 49 5.17 -1.77 10.47
C LYS A 49 4.56 -0.70 11.38
N LYS A 50 3.31 -0.29 11.17
CA LYS A 50 2.68 0.77 12.00
C LYS A 50 2.70 0.47 13.50
N HIS A 51 2.58 -0.80 13.90
CA HIS A 51 2.65 -1.20 15.31
C HIS A 51 4.05 -1.05 15.89
N LEU A 52 5.07 -1.38 15.10
CA LEU A 52 6.49 -1.16 15.49
C LEU A 52 6.78 0.34 15.61
N MET A 53 6.24 1.14 14.68
CA MET A 53 6.34 2.59 14.75
C MET A 53 5.69 3.13 16.04
N ALA A 54 4.47 2.71 16.35
CA ALA A 54 3.77 3.13 17.56
C ALA A 54 4.53 2.73 18.84
N ALA A 55 5.04 1.50 18.90
CA ALA A 55 5.86 1.02 20.01
C ALA A 55 7.17 1.82 20.16
N GLY A 56 7.85 2.10 19.04
CA GLY A 56 9.09 2.91 19.04
C GLY A 56 8.87 4.35 19.46
N LEU A 57 7.76 4.96 19.02
CA LEU A 57 7.37 6.31 19.45
C LEU A 57 7.06 6.36 20.95
N SER A 58 6.31 5.38 21.47
CA SER A 58 5.97 5.27 22.88
C SER A 58 7.22 5.05 23.75
N ALA A 59 8.11 4.14 23.36
CA ALA A 59 9.36 3.90 24.06
C ALA A 59 10.29 5.12 24.00
N GLY A 60 10.37 5.78 22.84
CA GLY A 60 11.15 7.01 22.67
C GLY A 60 10.67 8.15 23.56
N ALA A 61 9.34 8.32 23.67
CA ALA A 61 8.74 9.31 24.57
C ALA A 61 9.02 8.99 26.04
N ALA A 62 8.90 7.72 26.45
CA ALA A 62 9.17 7.28 27.82
C ALA A 62 10.65 7.52 28.20
N ILE A 63 11.60 7.21 27.32
CA ILE A 63 13.03 7.46 27.54
C ILE A 63 13.30 8.96 27.60
N SER A 64 12.71 9.76 26.71
CA SER A 64 12.88 11.21 26.68
C SER A 64 12.41 11.88 27.97
N SER A 65 11.36 11.33 28.61
CA SER A 65 10.75 11.86 29.83
C SER A 65 11.33 11.26 31.14
N SER A 66 12.23 10.28 31.04
CA SER A 66 12.73 9.52 32.19
C SER A 66 13.68 10.29 33.12
N GLY A 67 14.16 11.47 32.70
CA GLY A 67 15.18 12.26 33.46
C GLY A 67 16.58 11.67 33.39
N VAL A 68 16.81 10.60 32.66
CA VAL A 68 18.13 10.01 32.48
C VAL A 68 19.01 10.97 31.62
N PRO A 69 20.26 11.24 32.01
CA PRO A 69 21.18 12.03 31.18
C PRO A 69 21.26 11.50 29.74
N GLY A 70 21.03 12.34 28.74
CA GLY A 70 20.98 11.95 27.33
C GLY A 70 19.65 11.25 26.90
N GLY A 71 18.70 11.07 27.79
CA GLY A 71 17.41 10.39 27.50
C GLY A 71 16.63 11.04 26.35
N THR A 72 16.58 12.37 26.32
CA THR A 72 15.91 13.10 25.22
C THR A 72 16.54 12.80 23.87
N TYR A 73 17.87 12.73 23.78
CA TYR A 73 18.57 12.39 22.55
C TYR A 73 18.31 10.94 22.13
N ILE A 74 18.48 10.00 23.06
CA ILE A 74 18.29 8.56 22.81
C ILE A 74 16.82 8.28 22.41
N GLY A 75 15.87 8.84 23.15
CA GLY A 75 14.44 8.70 22.86
C GLY A 75 14.05 9.30 21.50
N GLY A 76 14.64 10.45 21.16
CA GLY A 76 14.47 11.07 19.85
C GLY A 76 15.02 10.21 18.71
N GLN A 77 16.20 9.60 18.86
CA GLN A 77 16.77 8.69 17.87
C GLN A 77 15.91 7.43 17.68
N LEU A 78 15.42 6.84 18.79
CA LEU A 78 14.54 5.67 18.71
C LEU A 78 13.22 5.98 17.98
N SER A 79 12.60 7.12 18.29
CA SER A 79 11.39 7.59 17.61
C SER A 79 11.64 7.79 16.12
N LYS A 80 12.75 8.43 15.77
CA LYS A 80 13.13 8.66 14.37
C LYS A 80 13.30 7.34 13.60
N LEU A 81 14.07 6.40 14.15
CA LEU A 81 14.28 5.08 13.53
C LEU A 81 12.96 4.33 13.35
N ALA A 82 12.05 4.38 14.32
CA ALA A 82 10.76 3.72 14.22
C ALA A 82 9.89 4.29 13.07
N VAL A 83 9.90 5.60 12.90
CA VAL A 83 9.21 6.26 11.78
C VAL A 83 9.86 5.91 10.45
N GLU A 84 11.19 6.00 10.33
CA GLU A 84 11.92 5.68 9.10
C GLU A 84 11.75 4.25 8.64
N GLN A 85 11.54 3.30 9.57
CA GLN A 85 11.25 1.91 9.21
C GLN A 85 9.84 1.70 8.66
N ALA A 86 8.86 2.41 9.17
CA ALA A 86 7.46 2.27 8.75
C ALA A 86 7.12 3.14 7.54
N VAL A 87 7.59 4.38 7.53
CA VAL A 87 7.35 5.35 6.48
C VAL A 87 8.54 5.39 5.55
N LYS A 88 8.47 4.60 4.48
CA LYS A 88 9.44 4.59 3.40
C LYS A 88 9.03 5.60 2.32
N GLU A 89 10.02 6.08 1.57
CA GLU A 89 9.78 6.94 0.42
C GLU A 89 9.85 6.13 -0.90
N GLU A 90 9.13 6.58 -1.92
CA GLU A 90 9.13 5.90 -3.22
C GLU A 90 10.53 5.66 -3.79
N PRO A 91 11.48 6.61 -3.76
CA PRO A 91 12.83 6.38 -4.28
C PRO A 91 13.56 5.21 -3.61
N GLU A 92 13.31 4.94 -2.33
CA GLU A 92 13.90 3.80 -1.62
C GLU A 92 13.35 2.48 -2.17
N ILE A 93 12.03 2.42 -2.45
CA ILE A 93 11.41 1.22 -3.02
C ILE A 93 11.84 1.03 -4.48
N TYR A 94 11.92 2.11 -5.26
CA TYR A 94 12.44 2.06 -6.63
C TYR A 94 13.86 1.50 -6.68
N LYS A 95 14.73 1.90 -5.76
CA LYS A 95 16.08 1.36 -5.66
C LYS A 95 16.05 -0.14 -5.41
N ILE A 96 15.28 -0.59 -4.42
CA ILE A 96 15.13 -2.02 -4.12
C ILE A 96 14.56 -2.77 -5.34
N TYR A 97 13.55 -2.23 -6.00
CA TYR A 97 12.94 -2.84 -7.17
C TYR A 97 13.94 -2.95 -8.34
N THR A 98 14.73 -1.91 -8.59
CA THR A 98 15.82 -1.92 -9.58
C THR A 98 16.87 -2.99 -9.26
N ASP A 99 17.28 -3.10 -7.98
CA ASP A 99 18.24 -4.12 -7.53
C ASP A 99 17.68 -5.56 -7.67
N VAL A 100 16.35 -5.73 -7.59
CA VAL A 100 15.68 -7.03 -7.80
C VAL A 100 15.60 -7.39 -9.27
N THR A 101 15.23 -6.44 -10.12
CA THR A 101 15.02 -6.69 -11.55
C THR A 101 16.31 -6.65 -12.38
N GLY A 102 17.38 -6.05 -11.83
CA GLY A 102 18.63 -5.80 -12.57
C GLY A 102 18.51 -4.74 -13.66
N SER A 103 17.40 -3.98 -13.69
CA SER A 103 17.15 -2.94 -14.68
C SER A 103 16.71 -1.63 -14.00
N ILE A 104 17.13 -0.49 -14.56
CA ILE A 104 16.74 0.81 -14.03
C ILE A 104 15.24 1.01 -14.26
N TYR A 105 14.48 1.04 -13.16
CA TYR A 105 13.08 1.42 -13.18
C TYR A 105 12.96 2.94 -13.01
N ASN A 106 12.34 3.61 -13.95
CA ASN A 106 12.29 5.08 -14.03
C ASN A 106 10.87 5.66 -13.84
N GLY A 107 9.92 4.84 -13.38
CA GLY A 107 8.53 5.27 -13.18
C GLY A 107 7.67 5.31 -14.44
N SER A 108 8.27 5.30 -15.65
CA SER A 108 7.52 5.22 -16.91
C SER A 108 7.24 3.79 -17.36
N ALA A 109 8.00 2.82 -16.87
CA ALA A 109 7.76 1.40 -17.12
C ALA A 109 6.73 0.83 -16.16
N TYR A 110 5.94 -0.14 -16.62
CA TYR A 110 5.03 -0.89 -15.75
C TYR A 110 5.82 -1.77 -14.77
N SER A 111 5.39 -1.78 -13.51
CA SER A 111 5.95 -2.71 -12.53
C SER A 111 5.39 -4.12 -12.76
N ASP A 112 6.24 -5.13 -12.56
CA ASP A 112 5.88 -6.54 -12.65
C ASP A 112 5.66 -7.11 -11.24
N ALA A 113 4.45 -7.57 -10.96
CA ALA A 113 4.05 -8.12 -9.66
C ALA A 113 4.85 -9.35 -9.25
N THR A 114 5.44 -10.08 -10.19
CA THR A 114 6.27 -11.26 -9.88
C THR A 114 7.54 -10.90 -9.11
N ASN A 115 7.98 -9.64 -9.18
CA ASN A 115 9.11 -9.12 -8.43
C ASN A 115 8.74 -8.60 -7.02
N PHE A 116 7.45 -8.32 -6.76
CA PHE A 116 7.01 -7.74 -5.49
C PHE A 116 7.33 -8.62 -4.26
N PRO A 117 7.20 -9.97 -4.32
CA PRO A 117 7.59 -10.83 -3.21
C PRO A 117 9.02 -10.60 -2.73
N GLU A 118 9.98 -10.48 -3.65
CA GLU A 118 11.37 -10.26 -3.30
C GLU A 118 11.61 -8.84 -2.75
N VAL A 119 10.94 -7.82 -3.30
CA VAL A 119 10.99 -6.45 -2.77
C VAL A 119 10.46 -6.42 -1.33
N LEU A 120 9.31 -7.05 -1.06
CA LEU A 120 8.72 -7.13 0.27
C LEU A 120 9.61 -7.90 1.25
N ARG A 121 10.27 -8.97 0.79
CA ARG A 121 11.26 -9.71 1.58
C ARG A 121 12.46 -8.83 1.95
N ARG A 122 12.99 -8.05 1.02
CA ARG A 122 14.10 -7.10 1.29
C ARG A 122 13.70 -5.96 2.23
N LEU A 123 12.42 -5.64 2.29
CA LEU A 123 11.85 -4.74 3.30
C LEU A 123 11.65 -5.41 4.67
N SER A 124 12.09 -6.65 4.84
CA SER A 124 11.93 -7.44 6.08
C SER A 124 10.48 -7.67 6.48
N LEU A 125 9.59 -7.88 5.50
CA LEU A 125 8.17 -8.13 5.74
C LEU A 125 7.79 -9.62 5.76
N GLY A 126 8.79 -10.53 5.74
CA GLY A 126 8.59 -11.97 5.69
C GLY A 126 8.51 -12.51 4.27
N THR A 127 7.93 -13.69 4.12
CA THR A 127 7.82 -14.39 2.83
C THR A 127 6.49 -14.09 2.17
N TRP A 128 6.54 -13.72 0.89
CA TRP A 128 5.39 -13.36 0.07
C TRP A 128 5.37 -14.17 -1.20
N SER A 129 4.22 -14.32 -1.82
CA SER A 129 4.04 -14.92 -3.14
C SER A 129 3.23 -14.00 -4.05
N CYS A 130 3.43 -14.16 -5.35
CA CYS A 130 2.55 -13.61 -6.38
C CYS A 130 1.84 -14.80 -7.03
N ASP A 131 0.55 -14.96 -6.77
CA ASP A 131 -0.22 -16.12 -7.16
C ASP A 131 -1.37 -15.72 -8.10
N TRP A 132 -1.68 -16.60 -9.06
CA TRP A 132 -2.92 -16.52 -9.79
C TRP A 132 -3.97 -17.43 -9.14
N VAL A 133 -4.95 -16.84 -8.50
CA VAL A 133 -6.05 -17.57 -7.82
C VAL A 133 -7.35 -17.58 -8.64
N GLY A 134 -7.30 -16.96 -9.82
CA GLY A 134 -8.47 -16.71 -10.66
C GLY A 134 -9.39 -15.61 -10.11
N PRO A 135 -10.20 -14.97 -10.99
CA PRO A 135 -11.08 -13.88 -10.58
C PRO A 135 -12.06 -14.29 -9.46
N GLY A 136 -12.66 -15.48 -9.57
CA GLY A 136 -13.58 -16.00 -8.54
C GLY A 136 -12.91 -16.40 -7.22
N GLY A 137 -11.61 -16.72 -7.24
CA GLY A 137 -10.83 -17.07 -6.04
C GLY A 137 -10.29 -15.86 -5.28
N PHE A 138 -10.26 -14.68 -5.91
CA PHE A 138 -9.59 -13.50 -5.40
C PHE A 138 -10.13 -13.06 -4.03
N PHE A 139 -11.45 -12.97 -3.87
CA PHE A 139 -12.07 -12.54 -2.62
C PHE A 139 -11.68 -13.46 -1.44
N ALA A 140 -11.78 -14.77 -1.63
CA ALA A 140 -11.44 -15.72 -0.57
C ALA A 140 -9.96 -15.64 -0.17
N ALA A 141 -9.07 -15.49 -1.16
CA ALA A 141 -7.63 -15.34 -0.91
C ALA A 141 -7.29 -14.02 -0.19
N ALA A 142 -7.91 -12.91 -0.60
CA ALA A 142 -7.75 -11.62 0.06
C ALA A 142 -8.28 -11.66 1.49
N LYS A 143 -9.49 -12.20 1.69
CA LYS A 143 -10.09 -12.33 3.02
C LYS A 143 -9.26 -13.18 3.97
N ALA A 144 -8.74 -14.32 3.52
CA ALA A 144 -7.89 -15.19 4.35
C ALA A 144 -6.60 -14.50 4.83
N SER A 145 -6.10 -13.50 4.11
CA SER A 145 -4.96 -12.69 4.50
C SER A 145 -5.37 -11.54 5.44
N THR A 146 -6.40 -10.79 5.05
CA THR A 146 -6.84 -9.60 5.80
C THR A 146 -7.47 -9.95 7.14
N ASP A 147 -8.09 -11.11 7.31
CA ASP A 147 -8.56 -11.63 8.61
C ASP A 147 -7.41 -11.81 9.62
N LYS A 148 -6.18 -11.91 9.14
CA LYS A 148 -4.94 -11.94 9.95
C LYS A 148 -4.30 -10.54 10.12
N GLY A 149 -4.96 -9.48 9.66
CA GLY A 149 -4.43 -8.13 9.66
C GLY A 149 -3.32 -7.89 8.62
N ILE A 150 -3.22 -8.76 7.60
CA ILE A 150 -2.19 -8.69 6.56
C ILE A 150 -2.83 -8.21 5.26
N PRO A 151 -2.51 -7.00 4.76
CA PRO A 151 -3.04 -6.52 3.50
C PRO A 151 -2.48 -7.33 2.33
N VAL A 152 -3.17 -7.27 1.19
CA VAL A 152 -2.70 -7.88 -0.07
C VAL A 152 -2.65 -6.85 -1.18
N ILE A 153 -1.80 -7.06 -2.19
CA ILE A 153 -1.81 -6.25 -3.40
C ILE A 153 -2.60 -7.01 -4.46
N GLY A 154 -3.63 -6.36 -4.98
CA GLY A 154 -4.48 -6.89 -6.04
C GLY A 154 -4.17 -6.26 -7.39
N HIS A 155 -4.23 -7.04 -8.44
CA HIS A 155 -4.09 -6.59 -9.81
C HIS A 155 -5.49 -6.41 -10.43
N VAL A 156 -5.76 -5.21 -10.91
CA VAL A 156 -6.98 -4.84 -11.65
C VAL A 156 -6.64 -4.78 -13.13
N ALA A 157 -7.40 -5.47 -13.96
CA ALA A 157 -7.34 -5.35 -15.41
C ALA A 157 -8.40 -4.36 -15.88
N TRP A 158 -7.99 -3.32 -16.60
CA TRP A 158 -8.90 -2.30 -17.14
C TRP A 158 -9.65 -2.82 -18.38
N SER A 159 -10.91 -2.48 -18.51
CA SER A 159 -11.70 -2.85 -19.70
C SER A 159 -11.19 -2.19 -20.98
N GLY A 160 -10.55 -1.02 -20.87
CA GLY A 160 -9.91 -0.31 -21.98
C GLY A 160 -8.49 -0.77 -22.30
N GLY A 161 -8.00 -1.83 -21.64
CA GLY A 161 -6.61 -2.29 -21.73
C GLY A 161 -5.70 -1.64 -20.68
N GLY A 162 -4.60 -2.34 -20.37
CA GLY A 162 -3.70 -1.97 -19.28
C GLY A 162 -4.15 -2.56 -17.94
N ALA A 163 -3.42 -2.18 -16.89
CA ALA A 163 -3.61 -2.74 -15.56
C ALA A 163 -3.24 -1.75 -14.46
N HIS A 164 -3.66 -2.07 -13.23
CA HIS A 164 -3.42 -1.25 -12.06
C HIS A 164 -3.22 -2.11 -10.83
N PHE A 165 -2.40 -1.65 -9.89
CA PHE A 165 -2.22 -2.28 -8.60
C PHE A 165 -2.87 -1.44 -7.51
N VAL A 166 -3.61 -2.12 -6.65
CA VAL A 166 -4.27 -1.54 -5.48
C VAL A 166 -4.02 -2.40 -4.25
N VAL A 167 -4.19 -1.84 -3.06
CA VAL A 167 -4.07 -2.60 -1.81
C VAL A 167 -5.46 -2.91 -1.26
N ILE A 168 -5.73 -4.17 -1.01
CA ILE A 168 -6.88 -4.60 -0.22
C ILE A 168 -6.42 -4.65 1.23
N ASP A 169 -6.90 -3.69 2.02
CA ASP A 169 -6.48 -3.51 3.40
C ASP A 169 -7.34 -4.31 4.37
N GLU A 170 -8.63 -4.45 4.06
CA GLU A 170 -9.59 -5.26 4.81
C GLU A 170 -10.60 -5.92 3.87
N ALA A 171 -11.10 -7.10 4.27
CA ALA A 171 -12.20 -7.78 3.60
C ALA A 171 -13.26 -8.18 4.62
N HIS A 172 -14.50 -7.78 4.37
CA HIS A 172 -15.67 -8.08 5.17
C HIS A 172 -16.49 -9.23 4.54
N SER A 173 -17.72 -9.48 5.00
CA SER A 173 -18.53 -10.58 4.49
C SER A 173 -18.93 -10.44 3.01
N SER A 174 -19.10 -9.19 2.54
CA SER A 174 -19.61 -8.89 1.18
C SER A 174 -18.92 -7.68 0.53
N THR A 175 -17.82 -7.20 1.09
CA THR A 175 -17.07 -6.05 0.56
C THR A 175 -15.59 -6.18 0.85
N ILE A 176 -14.78 -5.46 0.08
CA ILE A 176 -13.37 -5.23 0.34
C ILE A 176 -13.09 -3.73 0.46
N SER A 177 -12.20 -3.35 1.36
CA SER A 177 -11.67 -1.99 1.49
C SER A 177 -10.41 -1.88 0.62
N VAL A 178 -10.52 -1.10 -0.46
CA VAL A 178 -9.48 -0.92 -1.46
C VAL A 178 -8.82 0.45 -1.29
N CYS A 179 -7.54 0.46 -0.95
CA CYS A 179 -6.68 1.64 -0.96
C CYS A 179 -6.09 1.80 -2.35
N ASP A 180 -6.51 2.84 -3.07
CA ASP A 180 -6.13 3.08 -4.45
C ASP A 180 -5.05 4.15 -4.54
N PRO A 181 -3.86 3.83 -5.05
CA PRO A 181 -2.80 4.82 -5.24
C PRO A 181 -3.08 5.82 -6.36
N TRP A 182 -4.03 5.56 -7.26
CA TRP A 182 -4.35 6.43 -8.39
C TRP A 182 -4.74 7.85 -7.95
N ASP A 183 -5.61 7.93 -6.96
CA ASP A 183 -6.12 9.20 -6.43
C ASP A 183 -6.03 9.29 -4.89
N ALA A 184 -5.32 8.36 -4.28
CA ALA A 184 -5.18 8.21 -2.84
C ALA A 184 -6.53 8.08 -2.11
N GLU A 185 -7.49 7.40 -2.75
CA GLU A 185 -8.80 7.18 -2.17
C GLU A 185 -9.00 5.76 -1.66
N LEU A 186 -9.90 5.66 -0.70
CA LEU A 186 -10.40 4.42 -0.15
C LEU A 186 -11.76 4.10 -0.76
N ARG A 187 -11.90 2.93 -1.35
CA ARG A 187 -13.16 2.45 -1.94
C ARG A 187 -13.65 1.21 -1.23
N ILE A 188 -14.94 1.18 -0.94
CA ILE A 188 -15.62 -0.02 -0.44
C ILE A 188 -16.28 -0.68 -1.64
N VAL A 189 -15.68 -1.77 -2.07
CA VAL A 189 -16.06 -2.49 -3.29
C VAL A 189 -16.89 -3.73 -2.92
N PRO A 190 -18.08 -3.93 -3.51
CA PRO A 190 -18.83 -5.16 -3.34
C PRO A 190 -18.01 -6.38 -3.80
N ALA A 191 -17.99 -7.43 -3.02
CA ALA A 191 -17.22 -8.63 -3.30
C ALA A 191 -17.91 -9.87 -2.72
N ALA A 192 -17.86 -10.97 -3.45
CA ALA A 192 -18.41 -12.25 -3.01
C ALA A 192 -17.51 -13.41 -3.42
N ALA A 193 -17.50 -14.46 -2.63
CA ALA A 193 -16.79 -15.68 -2.97
C ALA A 193 -17.34 -16.31 -4.28
N GLY A 194 -16.44 -16.74 -5.14
CA GLY A 194 -16.80 -17.34 -6.43
C GLY A 194 -17.12 -16.33 -7.54
N ALA A 195 -17.28 -15.05 -7.23
CA ALA A 195 -17.60 -14.02 -8.21
C ALA A 195 -16.35 -13.21 -8.63
N THR A 196 -16.36 -12.71 -9.85
CA THR A 196 -15.43 -11.70 -10.30
C THR A 196 -15.79 -10.37 -9.64
N ILE A 197 -14.80 -9.70 -9.04
CA ILE A 197 -14.99 -8.40 -8.41
C ILE A 197 -14.78 -7.32 -9.46
N ASN A 198 -15.84 -6.58 -9.76
CA ASN A 198 -15.74 -5.39 -10.61
C ASN A 198 -15.13 -4.23 -9.82
N TYR A 199 -14.32 -3.43 -10.48
CA TYR A 199 -13.66 -2.27 -9.91
C TYR A 199 -13.87 -1.05 -10.81
N ASP A 200 -14.49 -0.03 -10.24
CA ASP A 200 -14.69 1.26 -10.91
C ASP A 200 -13.99 2.36 -10.09
N PRO A 201 -12.88 2.91 -10.58
CA PRO A 201 -12.15 3.98 -9.90
C PRO A 201 -12.93 5.30 -9.86
N ASN A 202 -13.98 5.43 -10.68
CA ASN A 202 -14.88 6.61 -10.68
C ASN A 202 -16.10 6.39 -9.78
N ALA A 203 -16.26 5.21 -9.18
CA ALA A 203 -17.35 4.94 -8.26
C ALA A 203 -17.29 5.87 -7.05
N TRP A 204 -18.46 6.15 -6.49
CA TRP A 204 -18.58 7.01 -5.31
C TRP A 204 -17.75 6.47 -4.13
N VAL A 205 -16.95 7.35 -3.55
CA VAL A 205 -16.04 7.02 -2.44
C VAL A 205 -16.74 7.32 -1.12
N TRP A 206 -16.89 6.29 -0.29
CA TRP A 206 -17.40 6.44 1.06
C TRP A 206 -16.24 6.49 2.05
N SER A 207 -15.56 7.61 2.12
CA SER A 207 -14.51 7.82 3.12
C SER A 207 -14.50 9.26 3.60
N PHE A 208 -14.20 9.44 4.89
CA PHE A 208 -13.84 10.75 5.41
C PHE A 208 -12.35 10.98 5.17
N SER A 209 -12.04 12.08 4.51
CA SER A 209 -10.66 12.50 4.29
C SER A 209 -10.16 13.34 5.47
N LEU A 210 -9.06 12.91 6.06
CA LEU A 210 -8.31 13.71 7.01
C LEU A 210 -7.12 14.37 6.27
N GLY A 211 -7.40 15.43 5.52
CA GLY A 211 -6.40 16.26 4.84
C GLY A 211 -5.95 15.77 3.46
N GLY A 212 -5.32 16.65 2.70
CA GLY A 212 -4.69 16.41 1.41
C GLY A 212 -5.56 16.78 0.19
N ASN A 213 -4.90 17.22 -0.86
CA ASN A 213 -5.51 17.43 -2.17
C ASN A 213 -5.31 16.17 -3.02
N ARG A 214 -6.36 15.77 -3.74
CA ARG A 214 -6.30 14.67 -4.70
C ARG A 214 -5.47 15.08 -5.92
N HIS A 215 -4.53 14.24 -6.32
CA HIS A 215 -4.07 14.26 -7.69
C HIS A 215 -5.01 13.39 -8.51
N GLN A 216 -5.67 13.98 -9.50
CA GLN A 216 -6.48 13.23 -10.45
C GLN A 216 -5.75 13.17 -11.79
N TYR A 217 -5.36 11.98 -12.19
CA TYR A 217 -4.86 11.68 -13.52
C TYR A 217 -5.99 11.12 -14.35
N GLY A 218 -6.68 11.89 -15.11
CA GLY A 218 -7.75 11.41 -15.99
C GLY A 218 -8.74 10.46 -15.31
N SER A 219 -9.68 9.94 -16.04
CA SER A 219 -10.62 8.93 -15.55
C SER A 219 -10.21 7.57 -16.13
N PRO A 220 -9.61 6.67 -15.36
CA PRO A 220 -9.36 5.32 -15.85
C PRO A 220 -10.68 4.61 -16.15
N SER A 221 -10.65 3.69 -17.11
CA SER A 221 -11.81 2.86 -17.42
C SER A 221 -12.15 1.94 -16.24
N PRO A 222 -13.43 1.57 -16.05
CA PRO A 222 -13.77 0.48 -15.16
C PRO A 222 -13.02 -0.80 -15.53
N GLY A 223 -12.83 -1.68 -14.57
CA GLY A 223 -12.14 -2.94 -14.75
C GLY A 223 -12.63 -4.02 -13.80
N SER A 224 -11.81 -5.02 -13.59
CA SER A 224 -12.08 -6.08 -12.61
C SER A 224 -10.78 -6.64 -12.03
N PHE A 225 -10.85 -7.21 -10.84
CA PHE A 225 -9.74 -7.97 -10.29
C PHE A 225 -9.47 -9.20 -11.16
N SER A 226 -8.25 -9.28 -11.69
CA SER A 226 -7.87 -10.30 -12.67
C SER A 226 -7.64 -11.69 -12.09
N GLY A 227 -7.54 -11.79 -10.77
CA GLY A 227 -7.17 -13.00 -10.05
C GLY A 227 -5.69 -13.11 -9.69
N TRP A 228 -4.83 -12.19 -10.14
CA TRP A 228 -3.47 -12.08 -9.62
C TRP A 228 -3.47 -11.35 -8.27
N ILE A 229 -2.76 -11.92 -7.29
CA ILE A 229 -2.68 -11.43 -5.93
C ILE A 229 -1.26 -11.59 -5.38
N VAL A 230 -0.75 -10.54 -4.73
CA VAL A 230 0.50 -10.64 -3.94
C VAL A 230 0.10 -10.70 -2.47
N ARG A 231 0.48 -11.77 -1.80
CA ARG A 231 0.09 -12.05 -0.41
C ARG A 231 1.22 -12.67 0.40
N LYS A 232 1.16 -12.49 1.71
CA LYS A 232 2.12 -13.06 2.65
C LYS A 232 1.83 -14.56 2.85
N THR A 233 2.88 -15.37 2.83
CA THR A 233 2.80 -16.83 3.01
C THR A 233 3.40 -17.30 4.34
N ALA A 234 4.36 -16.57 4.88
CA ALA A 234 4.98 -16.83 6.19
C ALA A 234 5.52 -15.55 6.84
#